data_56fb51914a3c87510d0deb04719f27cf
#
_entry.id   56fb51914a3c87510d0deb04719f27cf
#
_cell.length_a   1.000
_cell.length_b   1.000
_cell.length_c   1.000
_cell.angle_alpha   90.00
_cell.angle_beta   90.00
_cell.angle_gamma   90.00
#
_symmetry.space_group_name_H-M   'P 1'
#
loop_
_entity.id
_entity.type
_entity.pdbx_description
1 polymer ?
#
loop_
_entity_poly.entity_id
_entity_poly.type
_entity_poly.pdbx_seq_one_letter_code
_entity_poly.pdbx_strand_id
1 'polypeptide(L)'
;MNDKIHLNISKPFGPSLGKVNIPENLIIKINNYIDEVIEKNKEAAQLNDYGSSLAGQVKQEIRLPKEIVEGELLNYLISISKTYVKLSCGQEITKFELMSAWVVRQFENEYNPAHVHGGHLSGAGYLKLPDSFGETIQENKKNVHGLSLIHI
;
A
#
# COMPACT_ATOMS: atom_id res chain seq x y z
N MET A 1 18.86 -11.29 -12.01
CA MET A 1 19.65 -10.73 -10.90
C MET A 1 18.83 -10.88 -9.63
N ASN A 2 19.37 -11.54 -8.61
CA ASN A 2 18.69 -11.60 -7.30
C ASN A 2 18.95 -10.27 -6.58
N ASP A 3 18.08 -9.30 -6.80
CA ASP A 3 18.14 -8.08 -6.00
C ASP A 3 17.86 -8.45 -4.55
N LYS A 4 18.87 -8.28 -3.71
CA LYS A 4 18.74 -8.51 -2.28
C LYS A 4 17.68 -7.56 -1.72
N ILE A 5 16.59 -8.14 -1.22
CA ILE A 5 15.57 -7.37 -0.53
C ILE A 5 16.18 -6.82 0.77
N HIS A 6 16.27 -5.50 0.86
CA HIS A 6 16.66 -4.81 2.08
C HIS A 6 15.42 -4.46 2.88
N LEU A 7 15.10 -5.28 3.87
CA LEU A 7 13.97 -5.09 4.76
C LEU A 7 14.47 -4.73 6.17
N ASN A 8 13.99 -3.61 6.69
CA ASN A 8 14.24 -3.19 8.06
C ASN A 8 13.05 -3.56 8.95
N ILE A 9 13.30 -4.21 10.07
CA ILE A 9 12.30 -4.58 11.07
C ILE A 9 12.44 -3.71 12.31
N SER A 10 11.33 -3.19 12.80
CA SER A 10 11.25 -2.47 14.06
C SER A 10 9.99 -2.88 14.84
N LYS A 11 9.97 -2.64 16.14
CA LYS A 11 8.84 -2.89 17.03
C LYS A 11 8.52 -1.66 17.87
N PRO A 12 8.01 -0.59 17.28
CA PRO A 12 7.81 0.68 18.00
C PRO A 12 6.75 0.58 19.09
N PHE A 13 5.72 -0.27 18.92
CA PHE A 13 4.56 -0.36 19.83
C PHE A 13 4.02 -1.79 20.01
N GLY A 14 4.87 -2.79 19.92
CA GLY A 14 4.47 -4.20 20.07
C GLY A 14 4.51 -5.01 18.78
N PRO A 15 3.64 -4.78 17.77
CA PRO A 15 3.76 -5.50 16.50
C PRO A 15 5.04 -5.13 15.76
N SER A 16 5.58 -6.08 15.01
CA SER A 16 6.74 -5.83 14.16
C SER A 16 6.32 -5.01 12.94
N LEU A 17 7.09 -3.98 12.62
CA LEU A 17 6.95 -3.18 11.41
C LEU A 17 8.13 -3.46 10.47
N GLY A 18 7.85 -3.87 9.25
CA GLY A 18 8.83 -4.03 8.19
C GLY A 18 8.76 -2.86 7.20
N LYS A 19 9.90 -2.24 6.89
CA LYS A 19 10.01 -1.21 5.87
C LYS A 19 10.91 -1.70 4.75
N VAL A 20 10.43 -1.57 3.51
CA VAL A 20 11.11 -2.03 2.30
C VAL A 20 10.81 -1.08 1.14
N ASN A 21 11.74 -0.95 0.21
CA ASN A 21 11.52 -0.17 -1.01
C ASN A 21 10.77 -1.01 -2.05
N ILE A 22 9.77 -0.42 -2.67
CA ILE A 22 9.05 -1.02 -3.80
C ILE A 22 9.92 -0.87 -5.06
N PRO A 23 10.10 -1.92 -5.86
CA PRO A 23 10.81 -1.82 -7.14
C PRO A 23 10.17 -0.80 -8.07
N GLU A 24 10.99 0.00 -8.73
CA GLU A 24 10.53 1.13 -9.58
C GLU A 24 9.62 0.66 -10.72
N ASN A 25 9.94 -0.47 -11.36
CA ASN A 25 9.10 -1.05 -12.40
C ASN A 25 7.68 -1.38 -11.92
N LEU A 26 7.52 -1.82 -10.67
CA LEU A 26 6.20 -2.05 -10.08
C LEU A 26 5.46 -0.74 -9.81
N ILE A 27 6.15 0.28 -9.33
CA ILE A 27 5.59 1.62 -9.13
C ILE A 27 5.07 2.17 -10.46
N ILE A 28 5.89 2.12 -11.50
CA ILE A 28 5.53 2.60 -12.85
C ILE A 28 4.34 1.80 -13.40
N LYS A 29 4.37 0.47 -13.31
CA LYS A 29 3.31 -0.39 -13.82
C LYS A 29 1.95 -0.08 -13.19
N ILE A 30 1.91 0.06 -11.85
CA ILE A 30 0.66 0.32 -11.13
C ILE A 30 0.17 1.75 -11.41
N ASN A 31 1.06 2.75 -11.39
CA ASN A 31 0.68 4.13 -11.70
C ASN A 31 0.15 4.27 -13.12
N ASN A 32 0.79 3.65 -14.12
CA ASN A 32 0.30 3.65 -15.50
C ASN A 32 -1.09 3.03 -15.61
N TYR A 33 -1.33 1.91 -14.91
CA TYR A 33 -2.66 1.31 -14.89
C TYR A 33 -3.72 2.28 -14.32
N ILE A 34 -3.42 2.94 -13.22
CA ILE A 34 -4.36 3.89 -12.60
C ILE A 34 -4.56 5.12 -13.49
N ASP A 35 -3.49 5.72 -14.00
CA ASP A 35 -3.55 6.98 -14.75
C ASP A 35 -4.13 6.76 -16.17
N GLU A 36 -3.86 5.63 -16.82
CA GLU A 36 -4.29 5.38 -18.20
C GLU A 36 -5.62 4.63 -18.30
N VAL A 37 -5.84 3.65 -17.44
CA VAL A 37 -7.04 2.80 -17.53
C VAL A 37 -8.17 3.39 -16.68
N ILE A 38 -7.89 3.68 -15.41
CA ILE A 38 -8.95 4.08 -14.48
C ILE A 38 -9.38 5.54 -14.72
N GLU A 39 -8.44 6.44 -14.93
CA GLU A 39 -8.75 7.86 -15.09
C GLU A 39 -9.46 8.16 -16.42
N LYS A 40 -9.11 7.42 -17.48
CA LYS A 40 -9.67 7.61 -18.83
C LYS A 40 -10.91 6.76 -19.11
N ASN A 41 -11.22 5.77 -18.28
CA ASN A 41 -12.31 4.82 -18.51
C ASN A 41 -13.22 4.70 -17.28
N LYS A 42 -14.38 5.39 -17.34
CA LYS A 42 -15.37 5.39 -16.25
C LYS A 42 -15.94 4.00 -15.94
N GLU A 43 -16.14 3.16 -16.97
CA GLU A 43 -16.66 1.80 -16.77
C GLU A 43 -15.63 0.93 -16.05
N ALA A 44 -14.36 1.00 -16.44
CA ALA A 44 -13.28 0.31 -15.77
C ALA A 44 -13.12 0.79 -14.31
N ALA A 45 -13.28 2.08 -14.05
CA ALA A 45 -13.26 2.64 -12.71
C ALA A 45 -14.40 2.10 -11.84
N GLN A 46 -15.63 2.03 -12.38
CA GLN A 46 -16.79 1.49 -11.66
C GLN A 46 -16.67 -0.02 -11.40
N LEU A 47 -16.19 -0.79 -12.37
CA LEU A 47 -16.01 -2.23 -12.25
C LEU A 47 -14.99 -2.61 -11.19
N ASN A 48 -13.97 -1.78 -10.99
CA ASN A 48 -12.91 -2.00 -10.03
C ASN A 48 -13.07 -1.15 -8.74
N ASP A 49 -14.20 -0.45 -8.58
CA ASP A 49 -14.48 0.31 -7.36
C ASP A 49 -14.57 -0.63 -6.15
N TYR A 50 -13.72 -0.38 -5.17
CA TYR A 50 -13.61 -1.15 -3.93
C TYR A 50 -14.07 -0.35 -2.71
N GLY A 51 -14.42 0.91 -2.88
CA GLY A 51 -14.75 1.86 -1.81
C GLY A 51 -15.86 1.38 -0.89
N SER A 52 -16.88 0.69 -1.41
CA SER A 52 -17.97 0.12 -0.58
C SER A 52 -17.52 -0.95 0.41
N SER A 53 -16.32 -1.52 0.22
CA SER A 53 -15.74 -2.56 1.08
C SER A 53 -14.74 -2.00 2.09
N LEU A 54 -14.42 -0.71 2.03
CA LEU A 54 -13.38 -0.06 2.81
C LEU A 54 -13.96 1.02 3.75
N ALA A 55 -13.21 1.37 4.77
CA ALA A 55 -13.66 2.29 5.82
C ALA A 55 -13.37 3.77 5.50
N GLY A 56 -12.65 4.06 4.42
CA GLY A 56 -12.19 5.41 4.07
C GLY A 56 -13.31 6.35 3.63
N GLN A 57 -13.11 7.65 3.84
CA GLN A 57 -13.83 8.71 3.15
C GLN A 57 -12.99 9.20 1.97
N VAL A 58 -12.79 8.30 1.02
CA VAL A 58 -11.96 8.48 -0.15
C VAL A 58 -12.79 8.19 -1.40
N LYS A 59 -12.67 9.02 -2.43
CA LYS A 59 -13.47 8.91 -3.65
C LYS A 59 -13.01 7.80 -4.59
N GLN A 60 -11.75 7.42 -4.53
CA GLN A 60 -11.18 6.45 -5.45
C GLN A 60 -10.37 5.38 -4.71
N GLU A 61 -10.97 4.23 -4.56
CA GLU A 61 -10.37 3.03 -4.02
C GLU A 61 -10.55 1.92 -5.06
N ILE A 62 -9.48 1.59 -5.76
CA ILE A 62 -9.51 0.78 -6.96
C ILE A 62 -8.85 -0.57 -6.69
N ARG A 63 -9.62 -1.64 -6.81
CA ARG A 63 -9.09 -3.00 -6.74
C ARG A 63 -8.14 -3.25 -7.90
N LEU A 64 -6.97 -3.79 -7.60
CA LEU A 64 -6.04 -4.20 -8.64
C LEU A 64 -6.51 -5.51 -9.30
N PRO A 65 -6.65 -5.55 -10.63
CA PRO A 65 -7.07 -6.73 -11.34
C PRO A 65 -5.93 -7.76 -11.40
N LYS A 66 -6.28 -9.00 -11.74
CA LYS A 66 -5.32 -10.12 -11.78
C LYS A 66 -4.11 -9.84 -12.66
N GLU A 67 -4.31 -9.19 -13.80
CA GLU A 67 -3.28 -8.88 -14.79
C GLU A 67 -2.19 -7.94 -14.24
N ILE A 68 -2.56 -7.14 -13.25
CA ILE A 68 -1.61 -6.26 -12.54
C ILE A 68 -0.96 -6.99 -11.37
N VAL A 69 -1.75 -7.79 -10.64
CA VAL A 69 -1.31 -8.48 -9.43
C VAL A 69 -0.44 -9.69 -9.75
N GLU A 70 -0.89 -10.55 -10.67
CA GLU A 70 -0.17 -11.79 -11.01
C GLU A 70 1.18 -11.49 -11.68
N GLY A 71 2.16 -12.32 -11.39
CA GLY A 71 3.52 -12.15 -11.89
C GLY A 71 4.41 -11.36 -10.93
N GLU A 72 4.95 -10.23 -11.36
CA GLU A 72 5.99 -9.50 -10.61
C GLU A 72 5.53 -8.98 -9.25
N LEU A 73 4.33 -8.38 -9.16
CA LEU A 73 3.83 -7.85 -7.89
C LEU A 73 3.60 -8.99 -6.89
N LEU A 74 2.95 -10.06 -7.31
CA LEU A 74 2.70 -11.22 -6.44
C LEU A 74 4.02 -11.85 -5.97
N ASN A 75 4.98 -12.04 -6.88
CA ASN A 75 6.29 -12.58 -6.55
C ASN A 75 7.05 -11.68 -5.56
N TYR A 76 6.97 -10.38 -5.75
CA TYR A 76 7.54 -9.41 -4.82
C TYR A 76 6.87 -9.52 -3.44
N LEU A 77 5.53 -9.55 -3.37
CA LEU A 77 4.79 -9.67 -2.11
C LEU A 77 5.10 -10.98 -1.38
N ILE A 78 5.20 -12.11 -2.10
CA ILE A 78 5.63 -13.39 -1.53
C ILE A 78 7.02 -13.27 -0.92
N SER A 79 7.94 -12.66 -1.65
CA SER A 79 9.35 -12.56 -1.25
C SER A 79 9.51 -11.68 -0.01
N ILE A 80 8.87 -10.50 0.04
CA ILE A 80 8.93 -9.63 1.22
C ILE A 80 8.23 -10.25 2.43
N SER A 81 7.10 -10.94 2.23
CA SER A 81 6.38 -11.61 3.32
C SER A 81 7.19 -12.73 3.94
N LYS A 82 7.83 -13.57 3.12
CA LYS A 82 8.76 -14.61 3.60
C LYS A 82 9.90 -14.00 4.40
N THR A 83 10.53 -12.97 3.87
CA THR A 83 11.63 -12.27 4.53
C THR A 83 11.19 -11.63 5.83
N TYR A 84 10.03 -10.96 5.83
CA TYR A 84 9.47 -10.33 7.03
C TYR A 84 9.20 -11.36 8.15
N VAL A 85 8.52 -12.46 7.84
CA VAL A 85 8.21 -13.49 8.85
C VAL A 85 9.50 -14.13 9.38
N LYS A 86 10.46 -14.41 8.51
CA LYS A 86 11.76 -14.94 8.93
C LYS A 86 12.49 -14.01 9.89
N LEU A 87 12.54 -12.70 9.56
CA LEU A 87 13.26 -11.73 10.38
C LEU A 87 12.51 -11.33 11.67
N SER A 88 11.17 -11.30 11.64
CA SER A 88 10.37 -10.86 12.79
C SER A 88 10.10 -11.96 13.82
N CYS A 89 9.92 -13.20 13.37
CA CYS A 89 9.53 -14.34 14.22
C CYS A 89 10.47 -15.56 14.12
N GLY A 90 11.46 -15.55 13.23
CA GLY A 90 12.35 -16.70 12.99
C GLY A 90 11.67 -17.88 12.27
N GLN A 91 10.44 -17.72 11.80
CA GLN A 91 9.67 -18.78 11.17
C GLN A 91 9.76 -18.71 9.65
N GLU A 92 9.43 -19.83 9.00
CA GLU A 92 9.29 -19.91 7.54
C GLU A 92 7.85 -20.18 7.16
N ILE A 93 7.35 -19.41 6.18
CA ILE A 93 6.02 -19.64 5.63
C ILE A 93 6.11 -20.54 4.39
N THR A 94 5.26 -21.55 4.35
CA THR A 94 5.20 -22.51 3.25
C THR A 94 4.06 -22.23 2.30
N LYS A 95 3.01 -21.52 2.77
CA LYS A 95 1.84 -21.13 1.98
C LYS A 95 1.65 -19.62 2.06
N PHE A 96 1.40 -18.99 0.92
CA PHE A 96 1.03 -17.59 0.80
C PHE A 96 -0.26 -17.46 -0.01
N GLU A 97 -1.17 -16.64 0.46
CA GLU A 97 -2.40 -16.29 -0.22
C GLU A 97 -2.60 -14.78 -0.11
N LEU A 98 -2.73 -14.12 -1.25
CA LEU A 98 -3.07 -12.71 -1.30
C LEU A 98 -4.59 -12.56 -1.26
N MET A 99 -5.11 -12.06 -0.17
CA MET A 99 -6.56 -11.87 0.01
C MET A 99 -7.09 -10.76 -0.90
N SER A 100 -6.41 -9.61 -0.92
CA SER A 100 -6.78 -8.46 -1.75
C SER A 100 -5.60 -7.52 -1.95
N ALA A 101 -5.66 -6.75 -3.04
CA ALA A 101 -4.76 -5.64 -3.31
C ALA A 101 -5.57 -4.52 -3.98
N TRP A 102 -5.40 -3.29 -3.50
CA TRP A 102 -6.08 -2.13 -4.05
C TRP A 102 -5.19 -0.90 -3.97
N VAL A 103 -5.53 0.12 -4.73
CA VAL A 103 -4.88 1.44 -4.71
C VAL A 103 -5.87 2.47 -4.21
N VAL A 104 -5.41 3.31 -3.32
CA VAL A 104 -6.15 4.48 -2.84
C VAL A 104 -5.55 5.71 -3.50
N ARG A 105 -6.39 6.47 -4.24
CA ARG A 105 -6.06 7.83 -4.68
C ARG A 105 -6.73 8.80 -3.73
N GLN A 106 -5.93 9.36 -2.86
CA GLN A 106 -6.41 10.28 -1.84
C GLN A 106 -6.22 11.72 -2.32
N PHE A 107 -7.30 12.47 -2.32
CA PHE A 107 -7.34 13.89 -2.68
C PHE A 107 -7.41 14.76 -1.43
N GLU A 108 -7.40 16.08 -1.64
CA GLU A 108 -7.51 17.06 -0.56
C GLU A 108 -8.77 16.83 0.29
N ASN A 109 -8.63 16.92 1.61
CA ASN A 109 -9.68 16.71 2.61
C ASN A 109 -10.25 15.28 2.69
N GLU A 110 -9.65 14.30 2.03
CA GLU A 110 -9.99 12.89 2.18
C GLU A 110 -9.11 12.24 3.24
N TYR A 111 -9.65 11.23 3.91
CA TYR A 111 -8.92 10.49 4.95
C TYR A 111 -9.41 9.06 5.09
N ASN A 112 -8.51 8.21 5.57
CA ASN A 112 -8.84 6.88 6.06
C ASN A 112 -8.85 6.89 7.59
N PRO A 113 -9.98 6.58 8.25
CA PRO A 113 -10.03 6.46 9.69
C PRO A 113 -9.23 5.25 10.17
N ALA A 114 -8.96 5.17 11.47
CA ALA A 114 -8.40 3.97 12.07
C ALA A 114 -9.32 2.78 11.82
N HIS A 115 -8.79 1.71 11.24
CA HIS A 115 -9.53 0.52 10.89
C HIS A 115 -8.63 -0.72 11.01
N VAL A 116 -9.22 -1.90 10.88
CA VAL A 116 -8.52 -3.18 10.95
C VAL A 116 -8.58 -3.90 9.61
N HIS A 117 -7.54 -4.66 9.34
CA HIS A 117 -7.48 -5.56 8.18
C HIS A 117 -7.58 -7.01 8.62
N GLY A 118 -8.22 -7.83 7.80
CA GLY A 118 -8.17 -9.28 7.94
C GLY A 118 -6.82 -9.85 7.48
N GLY A 119 -6.59 -11.14 7.78
CA GLY A 119 -5.37 -11.84 7.40
C GLY A 119 -4.26 -11.79 8.46
N HIS A 120 -3.14 -12.42 8.16
CA HIS A 120 -1.98 -12.52 9.06
C HIS A 120 -0.97 -11.37 8.88
N LEU A 121 -0.94 -10.80 7.69
CA LEU A 121 -0.10 -9.67 7.32
C LEU A 121 -0.93 -8.64 6.56
N SER A 122 -0.69 -7.39 6.81
CA SER A 122 -1.15 -6.30 5.97
C SER A 122 0.00 -5.36 5.65
N GLY A 123 -0.12 -4.62 4.56
CA GLY A 123 0.90 -3.68 4.15
C GLY A 123 0.31 -2.49 3.42
N ALA A 124 0.99 -1.36 3.49
CA ALA A 124 0.70 -0.18 2.69
C ALA A 124 1.97 0.30 2.01
N GLY A 125 1.84 0.80 0.80
CA GLY A 125 2.95 1.35 0.03
C GLY A 125 2.56 2.67 -0.62
N TYR A 126 3.50 3.58 -0.70
CA TYR A 126 3.33 4.86 -1.40
C TYR A 126 3.90 4.74 -2.80
N LEU A 127 3.03 4.85 -3.81
CA LEU A 127 3.40 4.73 -5.23
C LEU A 127 3.63 6.10 -5.88
N LYS A 128 2.94 7.12 -5.40
CA LYS A 128 3.04 8.50 -5.86
C LYS A 128 2.72 9.43 -4.69
N LEU A 129 3.56 10.41 -4.47
CA LEU A 129 3.36 11.43 -3.46
C LEU A 129 3.36 12.80 -4.13
N PRO A 130 2.62 13.79 -3.62
CA PRO A 130 2.72 15.16 -4.10
C PRO A 130 4.08 15.75 -3.72
N ASP A 131 4.53 16.74 -4.47
CA ASP A 131 5.77 17.47 -4.17
C ASP A 131 5.69 18.23 -2.85
N SER A 132 4.47 18.61 -2.43
CA SER A 132 4.18 19.25 -1.16
C SER A 132 2.82 18.82 -0.64
N PHE A 133 2.70 18.66 0.67
CA PHE A 133 1.42 18.44 1.35
C PHE A 133 0.69 19.73 1.73
N GLY A 134 1.14 20.87 1.20
CA GLY A 134 0.58 22.18 1.50
C GLY A 134 1.12 22.81 2.78
N GLU A 135 0.44 23.84 3.27
CA GLU A 135 0.82 24.53 4.52
C GLU A 135 0.36 23.74 5.76
N THR A 136 1.13 23.85 6.83
CA THR A 136 0.79 23.20 8.10
C THR A 136 -0.42 23.88 8.73
N ILE A 137 -1.51 23.15 8.91
CA ILE A 137 -2.76 23.67 9.49
C ILE A 137 -2.67 23.84 11.02
N GLN A 138 -1.71 23.20 11.67
CA GLN A 138 -1.54 23.28 13.12
C GLN A 138 -0.69 24.47 13.52
N GLU A 139 -1.28 25.43 14.21
CA GLU A 139 -0.66 26.73 14.53
C GLU A 139 0.63 26.64 15.36
N ASN A 140 0.84 25.66 16.16
CA ASN A 140 1.99 25.56 17.08
C ASN A 140 2.97 24.43 16.75
N LYS A 141 2.88 23.82 15.54
CA LYS A 141 3.79 22.74 15.13
C LYS A 141 4.36 22.99 13.75
N LYS A 142 5.67 23.13 13.71
CA LYS A 142 6.40 23.18 12.43
C LYS A 142 6.64 21.75 11.95
N ASN A 143 6.43 21.49 10.66
CA ASN A 143 6.76 20.23 9.96
C ASN A 143 5.91 19.00 10.33
N VAL A 144 4.59 19.13 10.44
CA VAL A 144 3.68 17.98 10.62
C VAL A 144 2.92 17.66 9.33
N HIS A 145 3.58 17.82 8.18
CA HIS A 145 2.99 17.49 6.89
C HIS A 145 2.83 15.99 6.73
N GLY A 146 1.63 15.58 6.40
CA GLY A 146 1.35 14.24 5.89
C GLY A 146 1.71 13.08 6.82
N LEU A 147 1.67 13.26 8.13
CA LEU A 147 1.78 12.14 9.05
C LEU A 147 0.54 11.25 8.91
N SER A 148 0.61 10.34 7.96
CA SER A 148 -0.28 9.19 7.93
C SER A 148 0.20 8.21 9.01
N LEU A 149 -0.54 8.10 10.10
CA LEU A 149 -0.41 6.98 11.02
C LEU A 149 -1.03 5.77 10.34
N ILE A 150 -0.19 4.95 9.71
CA ILE A 150 -0.61 3.63 9.28
C ILE A 150 -0.69 2.77 10.52
N HIS A 151 -1.91 2.52 10.96
CA HIS A 151 -2.16 1.55 12.01
C HIS A 151 -2.19 0.17 11.37
N ILE A 152 -1.27 -0.64 11.80
CA ILE A 152 -1.24 -2.07 11.49
C ILE A 152 -2.07 -2.80 12.55
#